data_4d4730bbe4980301ddd0338435e1e9b7
#
_entry.id   4d4730bbe4980301ddd0338435e1e9b7
#
_cell.length_a   1.000
_cell.length_b   1.000
_cell.length_c   1.000
_cell.angle_alpha   90.00
_cell.angle_beta   90.00
_cell.angle_gamma   90.00
#
_symmetry.space_group_name_H-M   'P 1'
#
loop_
_entity.id
_entity.type
_entity.pdbx_description
1 polymer ?
#
loop_
_entity_poly.entity_id
_entity_poly.type
_entity_poly.pdbx_seq_one_letter_code
_entity_poly.pdbx_strand_id
1 'polypeptide(L)'
;FLGGDDPQLRLEFARHLLAASVMAAPGAIIISKILYPQTEKINTEVNVSSEKIGSNFLDAISIGTSEGLKLAVNVGAMLLVFVAFIALFNGVFEWIGDVTQINGWIAANSSFSKLSLEAILGTVFGPLMWLIGVAVEDMYLMGQLLGIKLASSEFVGYAQLANLKDVSSASHFTYNKTVIMATYMLCGFANFASIGIQIGGIGSLAPGQRKTLSDFGLK
;
A
#
# COMPACT_ATOMS: atom_id res chain seq x y z
N PHE A 1 5.13 -11.58 -10.39
CA PHE A 1 4.82 -10.34 -11.12
C PHE A 1 6.07 -9.64 -11.65
N LEU A 2 6.88 -8.98 -10.80
CA LEU A 2 7.97 -8.11 -11.23
C LEU A 2 9.12 -8.83 -11.97
N GLY A 3 9.37 -10.07 -11.69
CA GLY A 3 10.44 -10.86 -12.33
C GLY A 3 10.04 -11.55 -13.64
N GLY A 4 8.75 -11.53 -14.02
CA GLY A 4 8.30 -12.26 -15.20
C GLY A 4 8.73 -13.72 -15.18
N ASP A 5 9.25 -14.22 -16.29
CA ASP A 5 9.76 -15.60 -16.44
C ASP A 5 11.27 -15.73 -16.22
N ASP A 6 11.98 -14.61 -15.98
CA ASP A 6 13.42 -14.60 -15.72
C ASP A 6 13.72 -14.94 -14.24
N PRO A 7 14.40 -16.06 -13.95
CA PRO A 7 14.74 -16.47 -12.59
C PRO A 7 15.71 -15.51 -11.88
N GLN A 8 16.62 -14.86 -12.62
CA GLN A 8 17.59 -13.92 -12.04
C GLN A 8 16.88 -12.63 -11.61
N LEU A 9 15.99 -12.12 -12.45
CA LEU A 9 15.19 -10.95 -12.15
C LEU A 9 14.22 -11.19 -10.98
N ARG A 10 13.62 -12.39 -10.89
CA ARG A 10 12.82 -12.81 -9.73
C ARG A 10 13.62 -12.77 -8.44
N LEU A 11 14.87 -13.25 -8.47
CA LEU A 11 15.75 -13.25 -7.31
C LEU A 11 16.16 -11.83 -6.90
N GLU A 12 16.43 -10.96 -7.86
CA GLU A 12 16.75 -9.55 -7.64
C GLU A 12 15.60 -8.82 -6.93
N PHE A 13 14.39 -8.90 -7.48
CA PHE A 13 13.22 -8.29 -6.83
C PHE A 13 12.90 -8.93 -5.47
N ALA A 14 13.08 -10.23 -5.29
CA ALA A 14 12.92 -10.89 -4.00
C ALA A 14 13.89 -10.33 -2.95
N ARG A 15 15.16 -10.06 -3.32
CA ARG A 15 16.14 -9.42 -2.43
C ARG A 15 15.72 -8.00 -2.05
N HIS A 16 15.24 -7.19 -3.01
CA HIS A 16 14.74 -5.85 -2.74
C HIS A 16 13.53 -5.86 -1.81
N LEU A 17 12.56 -6.75 -2.04
CA LEU A 17 11.38 -6.89 -1.20
C LEU A 17 11.73 -7.34 0.21
N LEU A 18 12.66 -8.29 0.36
CA LEU A 18 13.13 -8.75 1.66
C LEU A 18 13.84 -7.61 2.42
N ALA A 19 14.74 -6.89 1.74
CA ALA A 19 15.42 -5.74 2.32
C ALA A 19 14.44 -4.66 2.78
N ALA A 20 13.45 -4.31 1.93
CA ALA A 20 12.41 -3.36 2.26
C ALA A 20 11.59 -3.79 3.49
N SER A 21 11.21 -5.08 3.57
CA SER A 21 10.46 -5.62 4.71
C SER A 21 11.23 -5.54 6.01
N VAL A 22 12.54 -5.87 5.99
CA VAL A 22 13.41 -5.77 7.17
C VAL A 22 13.59 -4.32 7.61
N MET A 23 13.71 -3.38 6.66
CA MET A 23 13.89 -1.95 6.94
C MET A 23 12.60 -1.28 7.40
N ALA A 24 11.43 -1.77 7.01
CA ALA A 24 10.15 -1.17 7.32
C ALA A 24 9.87 -1.11 8.83
N ALA A 25 10.20 -2.17 9.57
CA ALA A 25 9.92 -2.25 11.02
C ALA A 25 10.67 -1.17 11.83
N PRO A 26 12.02 -1.05 11.79
CA PRO A 26 12.73 0.01 12.50
C PRO A 26 12.37 1.39 11.95
N GLY A 27 12.13 1.53 10.63
CA GLY A 27 11.70 2.77 10.01
C GLY A 27 10.36 3.27 10.57
N ALA A 28 9.38 2.41 10.70
CA ALA A 28 8.07 2.73 11.27
C ALA A 28 8.20 3.19 12.73
N ILE A 29 9.04 2.53 13.53
CA ILE A 29 9.29 2.94 14.93
C ILE A 29 9.95 4.32 15.01
N ILE A 30 10.93 4.60 14.15
CA ILE A 30 11.59 5.92 14.11
C ILE A 30 10.59 7.01 13.75
N ILE A 31 9.84 6.82 12.66
CA ILE A 31 8.84 7.79 12.20
C ILE A 31 7.75 8.01 13.26
N SER A 32 7.24 6.93 13.88
CA SER A 32 6.23 7.05 14.94
C SER A 32 6.73 7.86 16.14
N LYS A 33 7.99 7.70 16.54
CA LYS A 33 8.60 8.49 17.62
C LYS A 33 8.87 9.94 17.25
N ILE A 34 9.10 10.25 15.98
CA ILE A 34 9.21 11.63 15.47
C ILE A 34 7.84 12.31 15.49
N LEU A 35 6.82 11.63 14.99
CA LEU A 35 5.45 12.17 14.91
C LEU A 35 4.76 12.24 16.27
N TYR A 36 5.00 11.25 17.12
CA TYR A 36 4.41 11.14 18.45
C TYR A 36 5.49 10.73 19.47
N PRO A 37 6.22 11.72 20.04
CA PRO A 37 7.30 11.46 20.98
C PRO A 37 6.83 10.71 22.24
N GLN A 38 7.59 9.71 22.65
CA GLN A 38 7.31 8.95 23.86
C GLN A 38 7.62 9.79 25.09
N THR A 39 6.61 10.14 25.86
CA THR A 39 6.73 10.92 27.10
C THR A 39 6.53 10.08 28.37
N GLU A 40 5.92 8.90 28.23
CA GLU A 40 5.65 7.98 29.34
C GLU A 40 6.79 6.99 29.54
N LYS A 41 6.96 6.55 30.80
CA LYS A 41 7.94 5.47 31.11
C LYS A 41 7.47 4.17 30.50
N ILE A 42 8.34 3.54 29.72
CA ILE A 42 8.06 2.22 29.14
C ILE A 42 8.20 1.18 30.25
N ASN A 43 7.17 0.40 30.48
CA ASN A 43 7.29 -0.83 31.27
C ASN A 43 8.08 -1.86 30.46
N THR A 44 9.28 -2.20 30.91
CA THR A 44 10.15 -3.19 30.25
C THR A 44 9.86 -4.62 30.68
N GLU A 45 8.92 -4.83 31.59
CA GLU A 45 8.48 -6.17 31.97
C GLU A 45 7.65 -6.79 30.85
N VAL A 46 8.24 -7.73 30.16
CA VAL A 46 7.55 -8.50 29.12
C VAL A 46 6.73 -9.60 29.80
N ASN A 47 5.49 -9.29 30.12
CA ASN A 47 4.51 -10.31 30.53
C ASN A 47 3.97 -10.99 29.25
N VAL A 48 4.58 -12.10 28.87
CA VAL A 48 4.06 -12.96 27.81
C VAL A 48 2.83 -13.67 28.38
N SER A 49 1.66 -13.39 27.79
CA SER A 49 0.44 -14.14 28.15
C SER A 49 0.69 -15.63 27.93
N SER A 50 0.53 -16.42 28.98
CA SER A 50 0.60 -17.88 28.93
C SER A 50 -0.74 -18.54 28.57
N GLU A 51 -1.71 -17.74 28.13
CA GLU A 51 -3.00 -18.29 27.69
C GLU A 51 -2.78 -19.22 26.48
N LYS A 52 -3.18 -20.47 26.66
CA LYS A 52 -3.11 -21.45 25.58
C LYS A 52 -4.21 -21.18 24.57
N ILE A 53 -3.83 -20.99 23.31
CA ILE A 53 -4.74 -20.75 22.18
C ILE A 53 -5.66 -21.95 21.92
N GLY A 54 -5.32 -23.14 22.43
CA GLY A 54 -6.11 -24.37 22.30
C GLY A 54 -5.76 -25.40 23.37
N SER A 55 -6.62 -26.37 23.54
CA SER A 55 -6.45 -27.46 24.52
C SER A 55 -5.30 -28.42 24.14
N ASN A 56 -5.03 -28.55 22.83
CA ASN A 56 -3.96 -29.40 22.27
C ASN A 56 -3.51 -28.85 20.90
N PHE A 57 -2.48 -29.48 20.31
CA PHE A 57 -1.90 -29.10 19.05
C PHE A 57 -2.92 -29.06 17.88
N LEU A 58 -3.79 -30.06 17.79
CA LEU A 58 -4.81 -30.12 16.72
C LEU A 58 -5.89 -29.07 16.91
N ASP A 59 -6.27 -28.76 18.13
CA ASP A 59 -7.21 -27.71 18.47
C ASP A 59 -6.63 -26.33 18.13
N ALA A 60 -5.37 -26.08 18.43
CA ALA A 60 -4.68 -24.86 18.06
C ALA A 60 -4.61 -24.67 16.52
N ILE A 61 -4.34 -25.75 15.76
CA ILE A 61 -4.38 -25.72 14.29
C ILE A 61 -5.80 -25.39 13.79
N SER A 62 -6.82 -26.03 14.35
CA SER A 62 -8.22 -25.81 13.96
C SER A 62 -8.65 -24.35 14.19
N ILE A 63 -8.34 -23.81 15.37
CA ILE A 63 -8.62 -22.40 15.71
C ILE A 63 -7.87 -21.47 14.76
N GLY A 64 -6.55 -21.67 14.58
CA GLY A 64 -5.72 -20.86 13.70
C GLY A 64 -6.19 -20.90 12.24
N THR A 65 -6.61 -22.05 11.74
CA THR A 65 -7.17 -22.21 10.39
C THR A 65 -8.48 -21.42 10.23
N SER A 66 -9.36 -21.51 11.20
CA SER A 66 -10.66 -20.81 11.18
C SER A 66 -10.48 -19.30 11.22
N GLU A 67 -9.61 -18.81 12.11
CA GLU A 67 -9.32 -17.39 12.22
C GLU A 67 -8.59 -16.86 10.96
N GLY A 68 -7.63 -17.62 10.43
CA GLY A 68 -6.91 -17.27 9.20
C GLY A 68 -7.84 -17.21 7.99
N LEU A 69 -8.79 -18.15 7.87
CA LEU A 69 -9.78 -18.14 6.79
C LEU A 69 -10.71 -16.93 6.88
N LYS A 70 -11.22 -16.61 8.06
CA LYS A 70 -12.05 -15.41 8.26
C LYS A 70 -11.30 -14.14 7.87
N LEU A 71 -10.03 -14.03 8.28
CA LEU A 71 -9.19 -12.88 7.94
C LEU A 71 -8.97 -12.80 6.43
N ALA A 72 -8.64 -13.91 5.76
CA ALA A 72 -8.41 -13.95 4.32
C ALA A 72 -9.67 -13.54 3.51
N VAL A 73 -10.84 -14.05 3.89
CA VAL A 73 -12.12 -13.68 3.26
C VAL A 73 -12.42 -12.19 3.47
N ASN A 74 -12.23 -11.67 4.68
CA ASN A 74 -12.46 -10.26 4.98
C ASN A 74 -11.52 -9.35 4.17
N VAL A 75 -10.23 -9.69 4.07
CA VAL A 75 -9.26 -8.94 3.26
C VAL A 75 -9.65 -8.99 1.78
N GLY A 76 -10.02 -10.16 1.25
CA GLY A 76 -10.48 -10.32 -0.13
C GLY A 76 -11.73 -9.49 -0.42
N ALA A 77 -12.71 -9.51 0.47
CA ALA A 77 -13.93 -8.71 0.34
C ALA A 77 -13.64 -7.20 0.36
N MET A 78 -12.76 -6.74 1.27
CA MET A 78 -12.35 -5.34 1.34
C MET A 78 -11.62 -4.89 0.07
N LEU A 79 -10.71 -5.71 -0.46
CA LEU A 79 -10.04 -5.41 -1.73
C LEU A 79 -11.04 -5.24 -2.88
N LEU A 80 -12.01 -6.14 -2.99
CA LEU A 80 -13.05 -6.07 -4.01
C LEU A 80 -13.87 -4.79 -3.90
N VAL A 81 -14.28 -4.42 -2.69
CA VAL A 81 -15.03 -3.19 -2.41
C VAL A 81 -14.21 -1.95 -2.78
N PHE A 82 -12.91 -1.90 -2.39
CA PHE A 82 -12.07 -0.75 -2.74
C PHE A 82 -11.83 -0.62 -4.24
N VAL A 83 -11.60 -1.72 -4.94
CA VAL A 83 -11.48 -1.71 -6.41
C VAL A 83 -12.78 -1.20 -7.07
N ALA A 84 -13.94 -1.64 -6.56
CA ALA A 84 -15.24 -1.15 -7.03
C ALA A 84 -15.42 0.36 -6.77
N PHE A 85 -15.01 0.87 -5.60
CA PHE A 85 -15.05 2.30 -5.31
C PHE A 85 -14.11 3.10 -6.23
N ILE A 86 -12.89 2.62 -6.49
CA ILE A 86 -11.98 3.28 -7.44
C ILE A 86 -12.61 3.36 -8.83
N ALA A 87 -13.21 2.26 -9.31
CA ALA A 87 -13.89 2.24 -10.60
C ALA A 87 -15.09 3.21 -10.63
N LEU A 88 -15.87 3.28 -9.54
CA LEU A 88 -16.98 4.22 -9.41
C LEU A 88 -16.49 5.68 -9.45
N PHE A 89 -15.48 6.02 -8.66
CA PHE A 89 -14.92 7.37 -8.64
C PHE A 89 -14.32 7.74 -9.99
N ASN A 90 -13.60 6.82 -10.63
CA ASN A 90 -13.05 7.05 -11.96
C ASN A 90 -14.15 7.29 -13.00
N GLY A 91 -15.26 6.56 -12.94
CA GLY A 91 -16.42 6.82 -13.81
C GLY A 91 -17.03 8.22 -13.60
N VAL A 92 -17.14 8.66 -12.34
CA VAL A 92 -17.62 10.02 -12.02
C VAL A 92 -16.64 11.09 -12.50
N PHE A 93 -15.33 10.91 -12.28
CA PHE A 93 -14.31 11.88 -12.71
C PHE A 93 -14.22 11.93 -14.23
N GLU A 94 -14.29 10.80 -14.92
CA GLU A 94 -14.31 10.74 -16.39
C GLU A 94 -15.51 11.51 -16.95
N TRP A 95 -16.70 11.28 -16.38
CA TRP A 95 -17.91 12.00 -16.78
C TRP A 95 -17.78 13.53 -16.56
N ILE A 96 -17.23 13.95 -15.40
CA ILE A 96 -16.93 15.37 -15.13
C ILE A 96 -15.94 15.90 -16.17
N GLY A 97 -14.89 15.15 -16.46
CA GLY A 97 -13.87 15.52 -17.42
C GLY A 97 -14.39 15.64 -18.83
N ASP A 98 -15.36 14.83 -19.23
CA ASP A 98 -16.02 14.90 -20.55
C ASP A 98 -16.95 16.11 -20.64
N VAL A 99 -17.80 16.34 -19.62
CA VAL A 99 -18.72 17.48 -19.58
C VAL A 99 -17.97 18.82 -19.58
N THR A 100 -16.84 18.87 -18.89
CA THR A 100 -16.01 20.08 -18.79
C THR A 100 -14.96 20.20 -19.90
N GLN A 101 -14.82 19.19 -20.76
CA GLN A 101 -13.80 19.07 -21.80
C GLN A 101 -12.34 19.07 -21.27
N ILE A 102 -12.15 18.87 -19.97
CA ILE A 102 -10.83 18.82 -19.32
C ILE A 102 -10.05 17.57 -19.75
N ASN A 103 -10.73 16.46 -20.11
CA ASN A 103 -10.06 15.24 -20.54
C ASN A 103 -9.13 15.48 -21.75
N GLY A 104 -9.57 16.27 -22.72
CA GLY A 104 -8.74 16.65 -23.87
C GLY A 104 -7.49 17.45 -23.49
N TRP A 105 -7.64 18.38 -22.53
CA TRP A 105 -6.52 19.15 -22.02
C TRP A 105 -5.53 18.27 -21.22
N ILE A 106 -6.03 17.37 -20.36
CA ILE A 106 -5.20 16.42 -19.59
C ILE A 106 -4.39 15.54 -20.54
N ALA A 107 -5.03 14.96 -21.55
CA ALA A 107 -4.37 14.09 -22.53
C ALA A 107 -3.28 14.82 -23.35
N ALA A 108 -3.47 16.11 -23.62
CA ALA A 108 -2.51 16.90 -24.37
C ALA A 108 -1.33 17.42 -23.51
N ASN A 109 -1.51 17.60 -22.19
CA ASN A 109 -0.55 18.30 -21.33
C ASN A 109 -0.01 17.44 -20.17
N SER A 110 -0.40 16.18 -20.06
CA SER A 110 0.06 15.28 -18.99
C SER A 110 0.28 13.85 -19.47
N SER A 111 0.86 13.03 -18.61
CA SER A 111 1.03 11.59 -18.85
C SER A 111 -0.27 10.81 -18.66
N PHE A 112 -1.38 11.47 -18.35
CA PHE A 112 -2.68 10.84 -18.12
C PHE A 112 -3.61 11.06 -19.31
N SER A 113 -4.45 10.06 -19.62
CA SER A 113 -5.36 10.13 -20.76
C SER A 113 -6.68 10.85 -20.44
N LYS A 114 -7.05 10.90 -19.16
CA LYS A 114 -8.33 11.45 -18.68
C LYS A 114 -8.26 11.81 -17.21
N LEU A 115 -9.27 12.57 -16.75
CA LEU A 115 -9.46 12.85 -15.33
C LEU A 115 -9.84 11.56 -14.60
N SER A 116 -9.03 11.17 -13.65
CA SER A 116 -9.20 9.95 -12.84
C SER A 116 -8.62 10.16 -11.46
N LEU A 117 -8.95 9.28 -10.52
CA LEU A 117 -8.36 9.29 -9.19
C LEU A 117 -6.83 9.19 -9.27
N GLU A 118 -6.33 8.35 -10.17
CA GLU A 118 -4.90 8.16 -10.43
C GLU A 118 -4.24 9.45 -10.95
N ALA A 119 -4.90 10.17 -11.86
CA ALA A 119 -4.39 11.45 -12.37
C ALA A 119 -4.33 12.52 -11.27
N ILE A 120 -5.36 12.61 -10.43
CA ILE A 120 -5.41 13.53 -9.29
C ILE A 120 -4.31 13.20 -8.30
N LEU A 121 -4.23 11.96 -7.85
CA LEU A 121 -3.24 11.51 -6.87
C LEU A 121 -1.82 11.59 -7.44
N GLY A 122 -1.64 11.24 -8.72
CA GLY A 122 -0.35 11.39 -9.42
C GLY A 122 0.14 12.83 -9.44
N THR A 123 -0.75 13.75 -9.72
CA THR A 123 -0.42 15.19 -9.73
C THR A 123 -0.11 15.72 -8.33
N VAL A 124 -0.87 15.31 -7.32
CA VAL A 124 -0.66 15.74 -5.92
C VAL A 124 0.62 15.15 -5.34
N PHE A 125 0.88 13.87 -5.57
CA PHE A 125 2.06 13.19 -5.03
C PHE A 125 3.31 13.30 -5.90
N GLY A 126 3.18 13.68 -7.16
CA GLY A 126 4.32 13.85 -8.08
C GLY A 126 5.43 14.74 -7.51
N PRO A 127 5.16 15.96 -7.05
CA PRO A 127 6.17 16.83 -6.44
C PRO A 127 6.85 16.21 -5.21
N LEU A 128 6.11 15.44 -4.41
CA LEU A 128 6.68 14.72 -3.27
C LEU A 128 7.65 13.63 -3.74
N MET A 129 7.32 12.92 -4.81
CA MET A 129 8.21 11.91 -5.41
C MET A 129 9.49 12.54 -5.94
N TRP A 130 9.40 13.71 -6.56
CA TRP A 130 10.58 14.45 -6.98
C TRP A 130 11.48 14.84 -5.79
N LEU A 131 10.90 15.31 -4.69
CA LEU A 131 11.64 15.67 -3.47
C LEU A 131 12.43 14.50 -2.88
N ILE A 132 11.94 13.26 -3.00
CA ILE A 132 12.65 12.07 -2.53
C ILE A 132 13.63 11.49 -3.57
N GLY A 133 13.82 12.17 -4.70
CA GLY A 133 14.85 11.86 -5.69
C GLY A 133 14.41 11.01 -6.89
N VAL A 134 13.11 10.96 -7.18
CA VAL A 134 12.58 10.42 -8.43
C VAL A 134 12.83 11.40 -9.57
N ALA A 135 13.18 10.91 -10.76
CA ALA A 135 13.38 11.74 -11.94
C ALA A 135 12.08 12.48 -12.32
N VAL A 136 12.22 13.67 -12.90
CA VAL A 136 11.07 14.53 -13.29
C VAL A 136 10.15 13.82 -14.26
N GLU A 137 10.71 13.02 -15.18
CA GLU A 137 9.98 12.28 -16.20
C GLU A 137 9.05 11.21 -15.57
N ASP A 138 9.49 10.63 -14.45
CA ASP A 138 8.81 9.51 -13.79
C ASP A 138 7.98 9.93 -12.57
N MET A 139 8.10 11.19 -12.11
CA MET A 139 7.54 11.61 -10.82
C MET A 139 6.02 11.49 -10.73
N TYR A 140 5.31 11.76 -11.82
CA TYR A 140 3.85 11.67 -11.83
C TYR A 140 3.35 10.23 -11.85
N LEU A 141 4.02 9.34 -12.61
CA LEU A 141 3.71 7.91 -12.62
C LEU A 141 4.03 7.27 -11.25
N MET A 142 5.11 7.71 -10.61
CA MET A 142 5.45 7.27 -9.27
C MET A 142 4.43 7.78 -8.23
N GLY A 143 3.99 9.03 -8.36
CA GLY A 143 2.92 9.60 -7.55
C GLY A 143 1.59 8.88 -7.73
N GLN A 144 1.27 8.47 -8.96
CA GLN A 144 0.11 7.62 -9.26
C GLN A 144 0.18 6.29 -8.53
N LEU A 145 1.33 5.61 -8.56
CA LEU A 145 1.51 4.34 -7.82
C LEU A 145 1.32 4.51 -6.32
N LEU A 146 1.84 5.60 -5.75
CA LEU A 146 1.62 5.91 -4.33
C LEU A 146 0.13 6.13 -4.05
N GLY A 147 -0.55 6.87 -4.91
CA GLY A 147 -1.98 7.11 -4.79
C GLY A 147 -2.80 5.82 -4.85
N ILE A 148 -2.52 4.95 -5.82
CA ILE A 148 -3.18 3.63 -5.95
C ILE A 148 -2.93 2.78 -4.70
N LYS A 149 -1.69 2.74 -4.20
CA LYS A 149 -1.35 2.02 -2.97
C LYS A 149 -2.17 2.52 -1.78
N LEU A 150 -2.23 3.84 -1.58
CA LEU A 150 -2.95 4.44 -0.46
C LEU A 150 -4.46 4.22 -0.55
N ALA A 151 -5.02 4.37 -1.75
CA ALA A 151 -6.46 4.24 -1.98
C ALA A 151 -6.92 2.78 -1.97
N SER A 152 -6.14 1.86 -2.53
CA SER A 152 -6.51 0.46 -2.71
C SER A 152 -5.65 -0.48 -1.87
N SER A 153 -4.53 -0.92 -2.44
CA SER A 153 -3.57 -1.80 -1.75
C SER A 153 -2.23 -1.84 -2.47
N GLU A 154 -1.21 -2.32 -1.76
CA GLU A 154 0.10 -2.63 -2.34
C GLU A 154 0.01 -3.67 -3.45
N PHE A 155 -0.90 -4.64 -3.36
CA PHE A 155 -1.07 -5.67 -4.40
C PHE A 155 -1.46 -5.06 -5.74
N VAL A 156 -2.45 -4.15 -5.75
CA VAL A 156 -2.88 -3.42 -6.95
C VAL A 156 -1.74 -2.52 -7.45
N GLY A 157 -1.01 -1.88 -6.52
CA GLY A 157 0.19 -1.10 -6.85
C GLY A 157 1.26 -1.93 -7.56
N TYR A 158 1.56 -3.14 -7.08
CA TYR A 158 2.52 -4.04 -7.75
C TYR A 158 2.04 -4.54 -9.11
N ALA A 159 0.75 -4.80 -9.28
CA ALA A 159 0.20 -5.15 -10.59
C ALA A 159 0.39 -3.99 -11.59
N GLN A 160 0.15 -2.76 -11.14
CA GLN A 160 0.39 -1.58 -11.98
C GLN A 160 1.88 -1.33 -12.24
N LEU A 161 2.75 -1.54 -11.24
CA LEU A 161 4.21 -1.45 -11.41
C LEU A 161 4.72 -2.44 -12.47
N ALA A 162 4.16 -3.64 -12.54
CA ALA A 162 4.53 -4.61 -13.57
C ALA A 162 4.24 -4.08 -14.98
N ASN A 163 3.12 -3.37 -15.17
CA ASN A 163 2.80 -2.72 -16.43
C ASN A 163 3.72 -1.51 -16.72
N LEU A 164 3.99 -0.68 -15.71
CA LEU A 164 4.85 0.50 -15.86
C LEU A 164 6.35 0.18 -16.03
N LYS A 165 6.76 -1.02 -15.68
CA LYS A 165 8.11 -1.54 -15.95
C LYS A 165 8.29 -1.97 -17.40
N ASP A 166 7.21 -2.35 -18.08
CA ASP A 166 7.26 -2.84 -19.44
C ASP A 166 7.43 -1.67 -20.42
N VAL A 167 8.61 -1.60 -21.04
CA VAL A 167 8.97 -0.55 -22.02
C VAL A 167 8.05 -0.56 -23.25
N SER A 168 7.38 -1.67 -23.53
CA SER A 168 6.41 -1.76 -24.63
C SER A 168 5.05 -1.13 -24.29
N SER A 169 4.79 -0.84 -23.02
CA SER A 169 3.56 -0.19 -22.58
C SER A 169 3.52 1.27 -22.99
N ALA A 170 2.32 1.79 -23.29
CA ALA A 170 2.10 3.18 -23.66
C ALA A 170 2.56 4.18 -22.58
N SER A 171 2.49 3.76 -21.32
CA SER A 171 3.05 4.49 -20.18
C SER A 171 4.00 3.56 -19.43
N HIS A 172 5.28 3.95 -19.34
CA HIS A 172 6.31 3.18 -18.66
C HIS A 172 7.30 4.11 -17.96
N PHE A 173 8.01 3.57 -16.96
CA PHE A 173 9.10 4.30 -16.32
C PHE A 173 10.31 4.42 -17.24
N THR A 174 10.88 5.62 -17.28
CA THR A 174 12.07 5.93 -18.07
C THR A 174 13.32 5.28 -17.47
N TYR A 175 13.40 5.22 -16.14
CA TYR A 175 14.60 4.79 -15.43
C TYR A 175 14.37 3.54 -14.58
N ASN A 176 15.28 2.57 -14.67
CA ASN A 176 15.25 1.38 -13.81
C ASN A 176 15.40 1.73 -12.32
N LYS A 177 16.08 2.84 -11.99
CA LYS A 177 16.13 3.38 -10.63
C LYS A 177 14.73 3.64 -10.07
N THR A 178 13.82 4.19 -10.88
CA THR A 178 12.44 4.45 -10.46
C THR A 178 11.68 3.17 -10.18
N VAL A 179 11.89 2.11 -10.98
CA VAL A 179 11.29 0.79 -10.75
C VAL A 179 11.73 0.21 -9.40
N ILE A 180 13.02 0.33 -9.07
CA ILE A 180 13.56 -0.11 -7.77
C ILE A 180 12.96 0.73 -6.64
N MET A 181 12.95 2.06 -6.76
CA MET A 181 12.34 2.94 -5.76
C MET A 181 10.86 2.63 -5.55
N ALA A 182 10.11 2.38 -6.63
CA ALA A 182 8.70 1.97 -6.58
C ALA A 182 8.52 0.64 -5.84
N THR A 183 9.41 -0.32 -6.05
CA THR A 183 9.40 -1.61 -5.35
C THR A 183 9.51 -1.42 -3.84
N TYR A 184 10.42 -0.56 -3.37
CA TYR A 184 10.56 -0.23 -1.94
C TYR A 184 9.36 0.56 -1.42
N MET A 185 8.89 1.56 -2.16
CA MET A 185 7.75 2.37 -1.78
C MET A 185 6.48 1.54 -1.60
N LEU A 186 6.24 0.57 -2.48
CA LEU A 186 5.07 -0.30 -2.41
C LEU A 186 5.16 -1.33 -1.28
N CYS A 187 6.36 -1.69 -0.83
CA CYS A 187 6.60 -2.73 0.17
C CYS A 187 6.22 -2.29 1.61
N GLY A 188 5.14 -1.68 1.81
CA GLY A 188 4.68 -1.31 3.15
C GLY A 188 3.17 -1.44 3.24
N PHE A 189 2.66 -2.02 4.30
CA PHE A 189 1.23 -2.22 4.51
C PHE A 189 0.57 -0.91 4.99
N ALA A 190 0.60 0.11 4.12
CA ALA A 190 0.10 1.46 4.40
C ALA A 190 -0.94 1.87 3.37
N ASN A 191 -2.20 1.54 3.64
CA ASN A 191 -3.37 1.93 2.85
C ASN A 191 -4.59 2.11 3.77
N PHE A 192 -5.66 2.72 3.28
CA PHE A 192 -6.84 2.96 4.09
C PHE A 192 -7.51 1.68 4.59
N ALA A 193 -7.49 0.61 3.79
CA ALA A 193 -8.05 -0.69 4.20
C ALA A 193 -7.24 -1.31 5.35
N SER A 194 -5.92 -1.10 5.39
CA SER A 194 -5.04 -1.64 6.42
C SER A 194 -5.33 -1.05 7.82
N ILE A 195 -5.88 0.15 7.90
CA ILE A 195 -6.33 0.74 9.17
C ILE A 195 -7.39 -0.17 9.82
N GLY A 196 -8.41 -0.55 9.06
CA GLY A 196 -9.46 -1.45 9.53
C GLY A 196 -8.93 -2.84 9.88
N ILE A 197 -8.01 -3.37 9.06
CA ILE A 197 -7.36 -4.68 9.30
C ILE A 197 -6.52 -4.65 10.58
N GLN A 198 -5.78 -3.59 10.84
CA GLN A 198 -4.98 -3.45 12.06
C GLN A 198 -5.86 -3.29 13.30
N ILE A 199 -6.92 -2.48 13.24
CA ILE A 199 -7.88 -2.33 14.33
C ILE A 199 -8.56 -3.68 14.63
N GLY A 200 -8.95 -4.41 13.60
CA GLY A 200 -9.56 -5.74 13.72
C GLY A 200 -8.58 -6.79 14.23
N GLY A 201 -7.40 -6.90 13.60
CA GLY A 201 -6.38 -7.90 13.91
C GLY A 201 -5.73 -7.69 15.27
N ILE A 202 -5.09 -6.53 15.47
CA ILE A 202 -4.43 -6.21 16.75
C ILE A 202 -5.46 -6.05 17.87
N GLY A 203 -6.63 -5.45 17.56
CA GLY A 203 -7.71 -5.29 18.53
C GLY A 203 -8.36 -6.59 18.96
N SER A 204 -8.23 -7.69 18.20
CA SER A 204 -8.65 -9.02 18.65
C SER A 204 -7.66 -9.65 19.63
N LEU A 205 -6.36 -9.41 19.41
CA LEU A 205 -5.28 -9.90 20.29
C LEU A 205 -5.13 -9.04 21.55
N ALA A 206 -5.39 -7.74 21.44
CA ALA A 206 -5.29 -6.77 22.53
C ALA A 206 -6.54 -5.87 22.58
N PRO A 207 -7.68 -6.36 23.12
CA PRO A 207 -8.95 -5.64 23.11
C PRO A 207 -8.90 -4.25 23.76
N GLY A 208 -8.06 -4.07 24.78
CA GLY A 208 -7.83 -2.79 25.45
C GLY A 208 -7.18 -1.72 24.57
N GLN A 209 -6.53 -2.10 23.47
CA GLN A 209 -5.86 -1.18 22.55
C GLN A 209 -6.74 -0.76 21.34
N ARG A 210 -7.93 -1.34 21.18
CA ARG A 210 -8.83 -1.01 20.05
C ARG A 210 -9.14 0.47 19.93
N LYS A 211 -9.38 1.13 21.06
CA LYS A 211 -9.67 2.57 21.08
C LYS A 211 -8.46 3.36 20.61
N THR A 212 -7.28 3.07 21.15
CA THR A 212 -6.02 3.71 20.75
C THR A 212 -5.75 3.54 19.26
N LEU A 213 -5.90 2.31 18.73
CA LEU A 213 -5.73 2.02 17.29
C LEU A 213 -6.73 2.80 16.43
N SER A 214 -7.98 2.92 16.87
CA SER A 214 -9.00 3.70 16.17
C SER A 214 -8.71 5.20 16.17
N ASP A 215 -8.29 5.75 17.32
CA ASP A 215 -7.98 7.18 17.49
C ASP A 215 -6.75 7.60 16.66
N PHE A 216 -5.80 6.69 16.44
CA PHE A 216 -4.59 6.94 15.64
C PHE A 216 -4.70 6.50 14.19
N GLY A 217 -5.70 5.72 13.82
CA GLY A 217 -5.81 5.12 12.49
C GLY A 217 -5.87 6.13 11.34
N LEU A 218 -6.34 7.36 11.57
CA LEU A 218 -6.44 8.43 10.58
C LEU A 218 -5.49 9.60 10.84
N LYS A 219 -4.68 9.54 11.90
CA LYS A 219 -3.67 10.54 12.22
C LYS A 219 -2.31 10.16 11.68
#